data_a5281d3bbcb5b8e3a8b49eefddbb0b9e
#
_entry.id   a5281d3bbcb5b8e3a8b49eefddbb0b9e
#
_cell.length_a   1.000
_cell.length_b   1.000
_cell.length_c   1.000
_cell.angle_alpha   90.00
_cell.angle_beta   90.00
_cell.angle_gamma   90.00
#
_symmetry.space_group_name_H-M   'P 1'
#
loop_
_entity.id
_entity.type
_entity.pdbx_description
1 polymer ?
#
loop_
_entity_poly.entity_id
_entity_poly.type
_entity_poly.pdbx_seq_one_letter_code
_entity_poly.pdbx_strand_id
1 'polypeptide(L)'
;MKDHSVRTLIAAAALFLLTVSAMAQTPQLDPGEKLEKLQFPAVTMQLKGWTKFGNGHVYTLPVRAGQHLKISFSTKSKFAFLAIFDLSKPDDEAFFGTDEDGMSFETTIKENATWLLRPYYSKVSPRRGLGAPFSILIEPLAAAPQQPKPPAEPERPSLFPKAPPKQQ
;
A
#
# COMPACT_ATOMS: atom_id res chain seq x y z
N MET A 1 10.77 68.95 -22.76
CA MET A 1 9.57 68.15 -22.74
C MET A 1 10.02 66.74 -22.45
N LYS A 2 9.63 66.20 -21.29
CA LYS A 2 10.24 65.00 -20.68
C LYS A 2 9.31 63.82 -20.85
N ASP A 3 9.75 62.81 -21.56
CA ASP A 3 9.06 61.53 -21.68
C ASP A 3 9.34 60.65 -20.45
N HIS A 4 8.28 60.36 -19.67
CA HIS A 4 8.34 59.40 -18.59
C HIS A 4 7.92 58.02 -19.09
N SER A 5 8.91 57.20 -19.41
CA SER A 5 8.73 55.79 -19.72
C SER A 5 8.47 55.02 -18.44
N VAL A 6 7.22 54.58 -18.27
CA VAL A 6 6.81 53.68 -17.16
C VAL A 6 7.23 52.26 -17.53
N ARG A 7 8.30 51.76 -16.90
CA ARG A 7 8.70 50.36 -16.99
C ARG A 7 7.86 49.54 -16.06
N THR A 8 6.88 48.85 -16.59
CA THR A 8 6.10 47.86 -15.88
C THR A 8 6.94 46.58 -15.69
N LEU A 9 7.44 46.36 -14.47
CA LEU A 9 8.10 45.12 -14.07
C LEU A 9 7.05 44.04 -13.84
N ILE A 10 6.89 43.13 -14.80
CA ILE A 10 6.10 41.92 -14.64
C ILE A 10 6.97 40.90 -13.89
N ALA A 11 6.74 40.77 -12.60
CA ALA A 11 7.33 39.70 -11.80
C ALA A 11 6.59 38.39 -12.12
N ALA A 12 7.17 37.57 -12.97
CA ALA A 12 6.72 36.20 -13.20
C ALA A 12 7.13 35.32 -12.01
N ALA A 13 6.22 35.13 -11.07
CA ALA A 13 6.38 34.14 -10.00
C ALA A 13 6.25 32.75 -10.60
N ALA A 14 7.36 32.12 -10.94
CA ALA A 14 7.43 30.72 -11.31
C ALA A 14 7.14 29.86 -10.06
N LEU A 15 5.91 29.40 -9.93
CA LEU A 15 5.51 28.45 -8.90
C LEU A 15 6.08 27.08 -9.26
N PHE A 16 7.28 26.78 -8.75
CA PHE A 16 7.87 25.44 -8.84
C PHE A 16 7.04 24.48 -7.97
N LEU A 17 6.12 23.79 -8.60
CA LEU A 17 5.48 22.61 -8.01
C LEU A 17 6.53 21.50 -7.89
N LEU A 18 7.16 21.41 -6.73
CA LEU A 18 7.98 20.27 -6.33
C LEU A 18 7.04 19.06 -6.20
N THR A 19 6.87 18.32 -7.29
CA THR A 19 6.30 16.98 -7.23
C THR A 19 7.33 16.10 -6.53
N VAL A 20 7.15 15.89 -5.24
CA VAL A 20 7.87 14.86 -4.48
C VAL A 20 7.39 13.51 -5.05
N SER A 21 8.09 13.00 -6.04
CA SER A 21 7.93 11.63 -6.47
C SER A 21 8.41 10.76 -5.32
N ALA A 22 7.47 10.10 -4.62
CA ALA A 22 7.82 9.06 -3.66
C ALA A 22 8.62 8.00 -4.43
N MET A 23 9.92 7.96 -4.19
CA MET A 23 10.78 6.93 -4.76
C MET A 23 10.43 5.61 -4.07
N ALA A 24 9.62 4.79 -4.73
CA ALA A 24 9.40 3.42 -4.28
C ALA A 24 10.77 2.72 -4.21
N GLN A 25 11.06 2.14 -3.06
CA GLN A 25 12.30 1.40 -2.87
C GLN A 25 12.34 0.23 -3.86
N THR A 26 13.53 -0.01 -4.42
CA THR A 26 13.74 -1.22 -5.21
C THR A 26 13.78 -2.40 -4.26
N PRO A 27 12.88 -3.39 -4.39
CA PRO A 27 12.85 -4.52 -3.48
C PRO A 27 14.17 -5.30 -3.55
N GLN A 28 14.71 -5.67 -2.40
CA GLN A 28 15.83 -6.58 -2.32
C GLN A 28 15.32 -7.99 -2.64
N LEU A 29 15.90 -8.58 -3.69
CA LEU A 29 15.58 -9.93 -4.11
C LEU A 29 16.59 -10.93 -3.53
N ASP A 30 16.09 -12.07 -3.05
CA ASP A 30 16.94 -13.19 -2.72
C ASP A 30 17.55 -13.82 -4.00
N PRO A 31 18.72 -14.44 -3.91
CA PRO A 31 19.32 -15.11 -5.06
C PRO A 31 18.34 -16.12 -5.68
N GLY A 32 18.04 -15.94 -6.96
CA GLY A 32 17.12 -16.79 -7.71
C GLY A 32 15.65 -16.31 -7.73
N GLU A 33 15.30 -15.28 -7.00
CA GLU A 33 13.98 -14.62 -7.13
C GLU A 33 13.88 -13.82 -8.42
N LYS A 34 12.68 -13.82 -9.00
CA LYS A 34 12.34 -13.04 -10.20
C LYS A 34 11.23 -12.06 -9.87
N LEU A 35 11.50 -10.78 -10.12
CA LEU A 35 10.51 -9.72 -9.94
C LEU A 35 9.61 -9.60 -11.15
N GLU A 36 8.30 -9.65 -10.91
CA GLU A 36 7.27 -9.36 -11.89
C GLU A 36 6.50 -8.10 -11.48
N LYS A 37 6.36 -7.14 -12.39
CA LYS A 37 5.63 -5.91 -12.15
C LYS A 37 4.18 -6.08 -12.61
N LEU A 38 3.26 -6.01 -11.68
CA LEU A 38 1.83 -6.05 -11.95
C LEU A 38 1.30 -4.63 -12.19
N GLN A 39 0.12 -4.58 -12.81
CA GLN A 39 -0.74 -3.40 -12.80
C GLN A 39 -1.94 -3.68 -11.90
N PHE A 40 -2.49 -2.64 -11.28
CA PHE A 40 -3.71 -2.82 -10.50
C PHE A 40 -4.82 -3.36 -11.40
N PRO A 41 -5.41 -4.52 -11.07
CA PRO A 41 -6.34 -5.19 -11.97
C PRO A 41 -7.69 -4.45 -12.02
N ALA A 42 -8.29 -4.38 -13.22
CA ALA A 42 -9.66 -3.89 -13.40
C ALA A 42 -10.71 -4.95 -13.05
N VAL A 43 -10.32 -6.21 -13.13
CA VAL A 43 -11.13 -7.41 -12.81
C VAL A 43 -10.28 -8.35 -11.98
N THR A 44 -10.90 -9.37 -11.39
CA THR A 44 -10.19 -10.38 -10.62
C THR A 44 -9.01 -10.96 -11.41
N MET A 45 -7.82 -10.89 -10.82
CA MET A 45 -6.56 -11.42 -11.36
C MET A 45 -6.12 -12.64 -10.56
N GLN A 46 -5.73 -13.70 -11.25
CA GLN A 46 -5.17 -14.88 -10.61
C GLN A 46 -3.72 -15.08 -11.05
N LEU A 47 -2.82 -15.10 -10.07
CA LEU A 47 -1.41 -15.46 -10.24
C LEU A 47 -1.23 -16.90 -9.77
N LYS A 48 -0.52 -17.70 -10.56
CA LYS A 48 -0.17 -19.08 -10.20
C LYS A 48 1.33 -19.26 -10.31
N GLY A 49 1.91 -19.95 -9.37
CA GLY A 49 3.33 -20.18 -9.37
C GLY A 49 3.76 -21.35 -8.49
N TRP A 50 5.05 -21.47 -8.39
CA TRP A 50 5.71 -22.42 -7.52
C TRP A 50 6.70 -21.67 -6.64
N THR A 51 6.58 -21.80 -5.32
CA THR A 51 7.57 -21.24 -4.40
C THR A 51 8.49 -22.33 -3.92
N LYS A 52 9.79 -22.03 -3.92
CA LYS A 52 10.85 -22.89 -3.48
C LYS A 52 11.87 -22.06 -2.73
N PHE A 53 12.53 -22.65 -1.73
CA PHE A 53 13.60 -21.98 -1.01
C PHE A 53 14.70 -21.49 -1.97
N GLY A 54 14.95 -20.16 -1.98
CA GLY A 54 15.96 -19.53 -2.83
C GLY A 54 15.61 -19.47 -4.32
N ASN A 55 14.34 -19.67 -4.70
CA ASN A 55 13.91 -19.52 -6.09
C ASN A 55 12.38 -19.34 -6.15
N GLY A 56 11.92 -18.18 -6.52
CA GLY A 56 10.50 -17.86 -6.56
C GLY A 56 10.21 -16.64 -7.40
N HIS A 57 8.93 -16.39 -7.66
CA HIS A 57 8.46 -15.15 -8.24
C HIS A 57 7.98 -14.24 -7.12
N VAL A 58 8.38 -12.98 -7.15
CA VAL A 58 7.88 -11.92 -6.32
C VAL A 58 7.22 -10.87 -7.21
N TYR A 59 6.17 -10.23 -6.71
CA TYR A 59 5.35 -9.35 -7.52
C TYR A 59 5.29 -7.96 -6.89
N THR A 60 5.40 -6.92 -7.71
CA THR A 60 5.08 -5.55 -7.27
C THR A 60 3.71 -5.16 -7.79
N LEU A 61 2.88 -4.60 -6.90
CA LEU A 61 1.54 -4.13 -7.19
C LEU A 61 1.42 -2.65 -6.79
N PRO A 62 1.35 -1.72 -7.76
CA PRO A 62 1.04 -0.32 -7.45
C PRO A 62 -0.41 -0.20 -7.02
N VAL A 63 -0.65 0.47 -5.91
CA VAL A 63 -1.98 0.72 -5.33
C VAL A 63 -2.19 2.21 -5.12
N ARG A 64 -3.45 2.66 -5.18
CA ARG A 64 -3.82 4.07 -5.03
C ARG A 64 -4.83 4.25 -3.91
N ALA A 65 -4.75 5.39 -3.24
CA ALA A 65 -5.73 5.78 -2.25
C ALA A 65 -7.18 5.68 -2.79
N GLY A 66 -8.07 5.18 -1.97
CA GLY A 66 -9.48 4.96 -2.30
C GLY A 66 -9.78 3.63 -3.01
N GLN A 67 -8.79 2.89 -3.49
CA GLN A 67 -9.01 1.55 -4.02
C GLN A 67 -9.34 0.59 -2.88
N HIS A 68 -10.27 -0.33 -3.13
CA HIS A 68 -10.63 -1.42 -2.23
C HIS A 68 -10.28 -2.73 -2.90
N LEU A 69 -9.56 -3.58 -2.22
CA LEU A 69 -9.14 -4.87 -2.78
C LEU A 69 -9.08 -5.96 -1.72
N LYS A 70 -9.20 -7.20 -2.21
CA LYS A 70 -8.96 -8.40 -1.44
C LYS A 70 -7.87 -9.23 -2.11
N ILE A 71 -6.91 -9.69 -1.34
CA ILE A 71 -5.87 -10.62 -1.77
C ILE A 71 -6.09 -11.93 -1.01
N SER A 72 -6.20 -13.03 -1.75
CA SER A 72 -6.36 -14.37 -1.16
C SER A 72 -5.21 -15.26 -1.64
N PHE A 73 -4.61 -15.99 -0.71
CA PHE A 73 -3.55 -16.96 -0.99
C PHE A 73 -4.08 -18.38 -0.83
N SER A 74 -3.68 -19.25 -1.73
CA SER A 74 -4.09 -20.66 -1.70
C SER A 74 -2.93 -21.57 -2.06
N THR A 75 -2.72 -22.60 -1.24
CA THR A 75 -1.69 -23.62 -1.43
C THR A 75 -2.12 -24.92 -0.77
N LYS A 76 -1.56 -26.05 -1.22
CA LYS A 76 -1.73 -27.35 -0.56
C LYS A 76 -0.65 -27.64 0.48
N SER A 77 0.33 -26.75 0.59
CA SER A 77 1.46 -26.92 1.51
C SER A 77 1.28 -26.09 2.78
N LYS A 78 1.49 -26.71 3.92
CA LYS A 78 1.54 -25.98 5.20
C LYS A 78 2.84 -25.19 5.42
N PHE A 79 3.75 -25.20 4.44
CA PHE A 79 5.04 -24.51 4.51
C PHE A 79 5.17 -23.42 3.44
N ALA A 80 4.15 -23.19 2.61
CA ALA A 80 4.14 -22.12 1.65
C ALA A 80 3.25 -20.99 2.17
N PHE A 81 3.75 -19.77 2.13
CA PHE A 81 3.13 -18.57 2.69
C PHE A 81 3.25 -17.41 1.72
N LEU A 82 2.48 -16.36 1.98
CA LEU A 82 2.57 -15.08 1.31
C LEU A 82 2.86 -14.00 2.37
N ALA A 83 3.86 -13.17 2.12
CA ALA A 83 4.09 -11.93 2.85
C ALA A 83 3.85 -10.73 1.96
N ILE A 84 3.26 -9.65 2.50
CA ILE A 84 3.01 -8.40 1.79
C ILE A 84 3.73 -7.28 2.52
N PHE A 85 4.57 -6.54 1.76
CA PHE A 85 5.37 -5.42 2.24
C PHE A 85 4.92 -4.14 1.55
N ASP A 86 5.08 -3.01 2.21
CA ASP A 86 4.87 -1.69 1.63
C ASP A 86 6.22 -1.04 1.28
N LEU A 87 6.59 -1.05 0.01
CA LEU A 87 7.84 -0.46 -0.48
C LEU A 87 7.90 1.08 -0.38
N SER A 88 6.81 1.72 0.01
CA SER A 88 6.77 3.17 0.25
C SER A 88 7.22 3.54 1.66
N LYS A 89 7.38 2.53 2.53
CA LYS A 89 7.83 2.69 3.91
C LYS A 89 9.29 2.26 4.06
N PRO A 90 10.05 2.85 4.99
CA PRO A 90 11.45 2.54 5.19
C PRO A 90 11.69 1.21 5.92
N ASP A 91 10.68 0.65 6.54
CA ASP A 91 10.71 -0.60 7.29
C ASP A 91 10.58 -1.80 6.35
N ASP A 92 11.42 -2.79 6.56
CA ASP A 92 11.40 -4.06 5.80
C ASP A 92 10.44 -5.09 6.45
N GLU A 93 9.46 -4.65 7.24
CA GLU A 93 8.47 -5.53 7.85
C GLU A 93 7.27 -5.77 6.94
N ALA A 94 6.86 -7.04 6.84
CA ALA A 94 5.60 -7.38 6.22
C ALA A 94 4.43 -6.84 7.07
N PHE A 95 3.52 -6.11 6.47
CA PHE A 95 2.32 -5.66 7.17
C PHE A 95 1.19 -6.70 7.13
N PHE A 96 1.37 -7.78 6.39
CA PHE A 96 0.50 -8.93 6.34
C PHE A 96 1.29 -10.19 6.02
N GLY A 97 1.03 -11.29 6.73
CA GLY A 97 1.64 -12.60 6.51
C GLY A 97 0.62 -13.73 6.68
N THR A 98 0.55 -14.65 5.70
CA THR A 98 -0.43 -15.75 5.78
C THR A 98 -0.07 -16.82 6.80
N ASP A 99 1.08 -16.77 7.41
CA ASP A 99 1.51 -17.60 8.52
C ASP A 99 0.93 -17.15 9.87
N GLU A 100 0.56 -15.87 10.00
CA GLU A 100 0.03 -15.28 11.24
C GLU A 100 -1.40 -14.73 11.08
N ASP A 101 -1.67 -14.05 9.95
CA ASP A 101 -2.89 -13.24 9.76
C ASP A 101 -4.01 -13.97 9.00
N GLY A 102 -3.73 -15.20 8.52
CA GLY A 102 -4.69 -16.00 7.76
C GLY A 102 -4.53 -15.90 6.25
N MET A 103 -5.38 -16.59 5.50
CA MET A 103 -5.19 -16.82 4.05
C MET A 103 -5.75 -15.71 3.16
N SER A 104 -6.32 -14.66 3.71
CA SER A 104 -6.86 -13.54 2.94
C SER A 104 -6.72 -12.21 3.66
N PHE A 105 -6.45 -11.18 2.89
CA PHE A 105 -6.29 -9.80 3.31
C PHE A 105 -7.24 -8.91 2.51
N GLU A 106 -8.05 -8.11 3.20
CA GLU A 106 -8.99 -7.18 2.59
C GLU A 106 -8.82 -5.79 3.20
N THR A 107 -8.69 -4.78 2.35
CA THR A 107 -8.49 -3.41 2.83
C THR A 107 -8.91 -2.36 1.81
N THR A 108 -9.21 -1.16 2.33
CA THR A 108 -9.27 0.08 1.54
C THR A 108 -7.93 0.79 1.65
N ILE A 109 -7.32 1.08 0.51
CA ILE A 109 -6.03 1.74 0.42
C ILE A 109 -6.16 3.19 0.90
N LYS A 110 -5.36 3.58 1.88
CA LYS A 110 -5.37 4.95 2.45
C LYS A 110 -4.47 5.91 1.69
N GLU A 111 -3.36 5.41 1.17
CA GLU A 111 -2.30 6.19 0.52
C GLU A 111 -1.80 5.48 -0.74
N ASN A 112 -1.25 6.26 -1.68
CA ASN A 112 -0.60 5.68 -2.84
C ASN A 112 0.66 4.92 -2.39
N ALA A 113 0.79 3.68 -2.80
CA ALA A 113 1.89 2.82 -2.40
C ALA A 113 2.27 1.85 -3.52
N THR A 114 3.40 1.18 -3.35
CA THR A 114 3.76 0.00 -4.13
C THR A 114 3.95 -1.16 -3.16
N TRP A 115 3.12 -2.16 -3.28
CA TRP A 115 3.22 -3.35 -2.45
C TRP A 115 4.07 -4.40 -3.10
N LEU A 116 4.86 -5.12 -2.30
CA LEU A 116 5.60 -6.31 -2.69
C LEU A 116 4.86 -7.53 -2.16
N LEU A 117 4.39 -8.38 -3.05
CA LEU A 117 3.81 -9.68 -2.73
C LEU A 117 4.92 -10.72 -2.89
N ARG A 118 5.35 -11.33 -1.79
CA ARG A 118 6.42 -12.33 -1.76
C ARG A 118 5.89 -13.68 -1.29
N PRO A 119 5.53 -14.60 -2.22
CA PRO A 119 5.30 -15.98 -1.87
C PRO A 119 6.62 -16.62 -1.44
N TYR A 120 6.64 -17.31 -0.30
CA TYR A 120 7.85 -17.95 0.18
C TYR A 120 7.60 -19.36 0.72
N TYR A 121 8.66 -20.14 0.80
CA TYR A 121 8.64 -21.48 1.36
C TYR A 121 9.47 -21.51 2.63
N SER A 122 8.86 -21.93 3.74
CA SER A 122 9.50 -21.89 5.06
C SER A 122 10.80 -22.70 5.13
N LYS A 123 11.84 -22.09 5.71
CA LYS A 123 13.16 -22.71 5.92
C LYS A 123 13.11 -23.89 6.91
N VAL A 124 12.09 -23.95 7.76
CA VAL A 124 11.92 -25.03 8.76
C VAL A 124 11.22 -26.27 8.17
N SER A 125 10.85 -26.22 6.91
CA SER A 125 10.24 -27.38 6.23
C SER A 125 11.19 -28.58 6.24
N PRO A 126 10.73 -29.78 6.57
CA PRO A 126 11.54 -30.98 6.54
C PRO A 126 11.98 -31.40 5.12
N ARG A 127 11.32 -30.86 4.09
CA ARG A 127 11.63 -31.12 2.66
C ARG A 127 12.17 -29.85 2.00
N ARG A 128 13.33 -29.40 2.44
CA ARG A 128 14.02 -28.26 1.82
C ARG A 128 14.21 -28.51 0.32
N GLY A 129 13.84 -27.54 -0.48
CA GLY A 129 14.09 -27.54 -1.91
C GLY A 129 13.01 -28.12 -2.82
N LEU A 130 11.97 -28.79 -2.32
CA LEU A 130 10.85 -29.23 -3.16
C LEU A 130 9.90 -28.09 -3.48
N GLY A 131 9.67 -27.16 -2.54
CA GLY A 131 8.72 -26.07 -2.71
C GLY A 131 7.27 -26.54 -2.80
N ALA A 132 6.39 -25.63 -3.18
CA ALA A 132 4.96 -25.91 -3.35
C ALA A 132 4.31 -25.01 -4.40
N PRO A 133 3.25 -25.49 -5.06
CA PRO A 133 2.42 -24.66 -5.90
C PRO A 133 1.60 -23.70 -5.02
N PHE A 134 1.35 -22.50 -5.56
CA PHE A 134 0.48 -21.51 -4.94
C PHE A 134 -0.42 -20.84 -5.98
N SER A 135 -1.47 -20.19 -5.49
CA SER A 135 -2.30 -19.26 -6.24
C SER A 135 -2.55 -18.03 -5.39
N ILE A 136 -2.37 -16.85 -5.96
CA ILE A 136 -2.78 -15.57 -5.40
C ILE A 136 -3.94 -15.05 -6.22
N LEU A 137 -5.04 -14.72 -5.56
CA LEU A 137 -6.20 -14.09 -6.18
C LEU A 137 -6.23 -12.63 -5.72
N ILE A 138 -6.25 -11.70 -6.66
CA ILE A 138 -6.34 -10.26 -6.41
C ILE A 138 -7.68 -9.79 -6.96
N GLU A 139 -8.57 -9.38 -6.06
CA GLU A 139 -9.95 -9.00 -6.37
C GLU A 139 -10.13 -7.52 -6.11
N PRO A 140 -10.25 -6.66 -7.14
CA PRO A 140 -10.68 -5.30 -6.93
C PRO A 140 -12.15 -5.32 -6.49
N LEU A 141 -12.42 -4.74 -5.34
CA LEU A 141 -13.76 -4.63 -4.81
C LEU A 141 -14.34 -3.25 -5.14
N ALA A 142 -15.65 -3.16 -5.30
CA ALA A 142 -16.30 -1.85 -5.39
C ALA A 142 -15.98 -1.07 -4.11
N ALA A 143 -15.68 0.23 -4.25
CA ALA A 143 -15.50 1.09 -3.09
C ALA A 143 -16.72 0.94 -2.18
N ALA A 144 -16.48 0.61 -0.91
CA ALA A 144 -17.57 0.54 0.05
C ALA A 144 -18.36 1.86 0.00
N PRO A 145 -19.70 1.83 -0.04
CA PRO A 145 -20.48 3.05 0.02
C PRO A 145 -19.98 3.87 1.20
N GLN A 146 -19.43 5.06 0.92
CA GLN A 146 -19.07 5.96 2.00
C GLN A 146 -20.35 6.25 2.75
N GLN A 147 -20.48 5.71 3.95
CA GLN A 147 -21.58 6.12 4.83
C GLN A 147 -21.51 7.63 4.95
N PRO A 148 -22.58 8.36 4.63
CA PRO A 148 -22.59 9.81 4.82
C PRO A 148 -22.14 10.06 6.26
N LYS A 149 -21.06 10.85 6.42
CA LYS A 149 -20.61 11.28 7.74
C LYS A 149 -21.85 11.78 8.48
N PRO A 150 -22.17 11.24 9.66
CA PRO A 150 -23.32 11.71 10.42
C PRO A 150 -23.26 13.24 10.49
N PRO A 151 -24.37 13.97 10.28
CA PRO A 151 -24.36 15.41 10.45
C PRO A 151 -23.71 15.72 11.79
N ALA A 152 -22.78 16.67 11.79
CA ALA A 152 -22.15 17.10 13.03
C ALA A 152 -23.27 17.41 14.02
N GLU A 153 -23.34 16.64 15.10
CA GLU A 153 -24.31 16.88 16.17
C GLU A 153 -24.14 18.34 16.60
N PRO A 154 -25.21 19.17 16.56
CA PRO A 154 -25.08 20.55 16.95
C PRO A 154 -24.52 20.60 18.37
N GLU A 155 -23.41 21.31 18.55
CA GLU A 155 -22.79 21.50 19.86
C GLU A 155 -23.86 21.93 20.84
N ARG A 156 -24.21 21.05 21.77
CA ARG A 156 -25.14 21.41 22.85
C ARG A 156 -24.50 22.52 23.64
N PRO A 157 -25.18 23.66 23.86
CA PRO A 157 -24.63 24.71 24.68
C PRO A 157 -24.23 24.13 26.04
N SER A 158 -22.99 24.33 26.44
CA SER A 158 -22.51 23.89 27.75
C SER A 158 -23.33 24.60 28.84
N LEU A 159 -24.13 23.85 29.58
CA LEU A 159 -24.91 24.35 30.70
C LEU A 159 -24.06 24.77 31.93
N PHE A 160 -22.75 24.53 31.84
CA PHE A 160 -21.84 24.90 32.93
C PHE A 160 -20.98 26.08 32.52
N PRO A 161 -20.96 27.19 33.31
CA PRO A 161 -20.06 28.29 33.03
C PRO A 161 -18.61 27.86 33.18
N LYS A 162 -17.81 28.22 32.17
CA LYS A 162 -16.38 27.96 32.16
C LYS A 162 -15.72 28.67 33.34
N ALA A 163 -15.04 27.93 34.21
CA ALA A 163 -14.35 28.50 35.37
C ALA A 163 -13.32 29.55 34.94
N PRO A 164 -13.18 30.67 35.67
CA PRO A 164 -12.23 31.72 35.33
C PRO A 164 -10.78 31.22 35.47
N PRO A 165 -9.84 31.70 34.62
CA PRO A 165 -8.45 31.32 34.70
C PRO A 165 -7.85 31.74 36.04
N LYS A 166 -7.15 30.79 36.70
CA LYS A 166 -6.38 31.09 37.90
C LYS A 166 -5.23 32.00 37.51
N GLN A 167 -5.27 33.23 38.06
CA GLN A 167 -4.13 34.15 38.03
C GLN A 167 -3.03 33.58 38.95
N GLN A 168 -1.84 33.40 38.39
CA GLN A 168 -0.59 33.25 39.13
C GLN A 168 0.16 34.56 39.09
#